data_917f8bc27b4cf6e4a259bd64862279f5
#
_entry.id   917f8bc27b4cf6e4a259bd64862279f5
#
_cell.length_a   1.000
_cell.length_b   1.000
_cell.length_c   1.000
_cell.angle_alpha   90.00
_cell.angle_beta   90.00
_cell.angle_gamma   90.00
#
_symmetry.space_group_name_H-M   'P 1'
#
loop_
_entity.id
_entity.type
_entity.pdbx_description
1 polymer ?
#
loop_
_entity_poly.entity_id
_entity_poly.type
_entity_poly.pdbx_seq_one_letter_code
_entity_poly.pdbx_strand_id
1 'polypeptide(L)'
;MDYNVKPMIHRFRQNDMNIVMDVNSGIVHVVDDVTYRVLEFYKGEGREETLSALEKEYGAEELNEVMDDLDELIRAQSLYAPMDKNYEMAIEDKPIVKALCINIAHDCNLRCKYCFAGQGGYGQWRMLMSFDVARRAVDFLIAHSGHREHCELDFFGGEPLMNWHVVQQTVTYVRQQEKKHDKKIKMSLTTNGMLLDKEKVKYLTDNHISLILSLDGRKEMHDSMRPGVNNEGTYDRIMKNLQYCIKHRNGEEYYVRGTFTRQNLDFTTDVEDMLNHGFPAVSMEPVVGDDTADYSIKESDLPRVKDEYDKLAKFFIKREEEGNPFFFFHFNMDLWRGPCLPKRLRGCGAGHEYLAVVPNGDIYPCHQFVGREGYVIGNVFEGLKNMKMTV
;
A
#
# COMPACT_ATOMS: atom_id res chain seq x y z
N MET A 1 24.04 12.62 8.26
CA MET A 1 24.21 11.15 8.14
C MET A 1 24.92 10.91 6.81
N ASP A 2 26.01 10.18 6.83
CA ASP A 2 26.75 9.90 5.60
C ASP A 2 26.05 8.73 4.91
N TYR A 3 25.14 9.03 3.97
CA TYR A 3 24.37 8.04 3.21
C TYR A 3 25.20 7.43 2.09
N ASN A 4 26.44 7.04 2.38
CA ASN A 4 27.30 6.37 1.43
C ASN A 4 26.81 4.91 1.23
N VAL A 5 25.65 4.76 0.58
CA VAL A 5 25.11 3.45 0.22
C VAL A 5 26.00 2.87 -0.87
N LYS A 6 26.82 1.90 -0.48
CA LYS A 6 27.69 1.18 -1.44
C LYS A 6 26.84 0.57 -2.55
N PRO A 7 27.34 0.49 -3.79
CA PRO A 7 26.71 -0.27 -4.85
C PRO A 7 26.41 -1.69 -4.35
N MET A 8 25.16 -2.13 -4.47
CA MET A 8 24.76 -3.43 -3.98
C MET A 8 23.61 -4.03 -4.81
N ILE A 9 23.63 -5.35 -4.90
CA ILE A 9 22.59 -6.13 -5.55
C ILE A 9 21.87 -6.99 -4.50
N HIS A 10 20.59 -7.29 -4.78
CA HIS A 10 19.83 -8.29 -4.07
C HIS A 10 19.56 -9.47 -4.99
N ARG A 11 20.00 -10.68 -4.60
CA ARG A 11 19.85 -11.90 -5.37
C ARG A 11 18.91 -12.86 -4.67
N PHE A 12 17.99 -13.44 -5.41
CA PHE A 12 17.07 -14.46 -4.89
C PHE A 12 16.58 -15.37 -6.02
N ARG A 13 16.01 -16.51 -5.64
CA ARG A 13 15.37 -17.44 -6.56
C ARG A 13 13.87 -17.45 -6.32
N GLN A 14 13.09 -17.37 -7.39
CA GLN A 14 11.64 -17.35 -7.35
C GLN A 14 11.07 -17.96 -8.61
N ASN A 15 10.11 -18.91 -8.48
CA ASN A 15 9.45 -19.55 -9.62
C ASN A 15 10.44 -20.07 -10.68
N ASP A 16 11.46 -20.79 -10.24
CA ASP A 16 12.54 -21.37 -11.06
C ASP A 16 13.40 -20.33 -11.83
N MET A 17 13.33 -19.07 -11.46
CA MET A 17 14.16 -17.99 -12.01
C MET A 17 15.20 -17.51 -11.02
N ASN A 18 16.41 -17.26 -11.51
CA ASN A 18 17.43 -16.52 -10.75
C ASN A 18 17.23 -15.02 -11.00
N ILE A 19 16.89 -14.30 -9.97
CA ILE A 19 16.58 -12.86 -10.04
C ILE A 19 17.67 -12.07 -9.35
N VAL A 20 18.13 -11.02 -10.02
CA VAL A 20 19.14 -10.08 -9.52
C VAL A 20 18.55 -8.68 -9.64
N MET A 21 18.36 -8.00 -8.51
CA MET A 21 17.90 -6.62 -8.48
C MET A 21 19.05 -5.71 -8.09
N ASP A 22 19.40 -4.75 -8.94
CA ASP A 22 20.28 -3.65 -8.56
C ASP A 22 19.54 -2.68 -7.65
N VAL A 23 20.10 -2.49 -6.45
CA VAL A 23 19.40 -1.72 -5.43
C VAL A 23 19.35 -0.22 -5.74
N ASN A 24 20.35 0.33 -6.44
CA ASN A 24 20.42 1.75 -6.70
C ASN A 24 19.71 2.17 -8.00
N SER A 25 19.83 1.40 -9.08
CA SER A 25 19.07 1.66 -10.32
C SER A 25 17.64 1.17 -10.26
N GLY A 26 17.34 0.15 -9.42
CA GLY A 26 16.06 -0.54 -9.37
C GLY A 26 15.83 -1.51 -10.54
N ILE A 27 16.84 -1.72 -11.39
CA ILE A 27 16.76 -2.63 -12.52
C ILE A 27 16.76 -4.06 -12.02
N VAL A 28 15.91 -4.89 -12.63
CA VAL A 28 15.76 -6.32 -12.34
C VAL A 28 16.26 -7.13 -13.54
N HIS A 29 17.19 -8.04 -13.29
CA HIS A 29 17.73 -8.98 -14.26
C HIS A 29 17.26 -10.39 -13.93
N VAL A 30 16.90 -11.17 -14.95
CA VAL A 30 16.77 -12.63 -14.87
C VAL A 30 18.02 -13.21 -15.50
N VAL A 31 18.73 -14.05 -14.76
CA VAL A 31 20.04 -14.58 -15.17
C VAL A 31 20.06 -16.11 -15.09
N ASP A 32 21.00 -16.73 -15.79
CA ASP A 32 21.25 -18.15 -15.71
C ASP A 32 21.97 -18.58 -14.41
N ASP A 33 22.19 -19.85 -14.23
CA ASP A 33 22.82 -20.39 -13.02
C ASP A 33 24.30 -19.99 -12.93
N VAL A 34 25.00 -19.91 -14.06
CA VAL A 34 26.43 -19.54 -14.09
C VAL A 34 26.58 -18.08 -13.65
N THR A 35 25.84 -17.17 -14.25
CA THR A 35 25.83 -15.75 -13.88
C THR A 35 25.44 -15.56 -12.42
N TYR A 36 24.41 -16.28 -11.96
CA TYR A 36 23.99 -16.20 -10.56
C TYR A 36 25.08 -16.63 -9.58
N ARG A 37 25.87 -17.64 -9.94
CA ARG A 37 27.03 -18.10 -9.15
C ARG A 37 28.19 -17.14 -9.22
N VAL A 38 28.53 -16.62 -10.42
CA VAL A 38 29.60 -15.63 -10.61
C VAL A 38 29.37 -14.39 -9.74
N LEU A 39 28.14 -13.92 -9.62
CA LEU A 39 27.76 -12.77 -8.78
C LEU A 39 27.95 -12.97 -7.26
N GLU A 40 28.35 -14.17 -6.81
CA GLU A 40 28.79 -14.38 -5.42
C GLU A 40 30.20 -13.82 -5.17
N PHE A 41 31.03 -13.82 -6.18
CA PHE A 41 32.45 -13.49 -6.11
C PHE A 41 32.75 -12.20 -6.86
N TYR A 42 32.14 -11.98 -8.03
CA TYR A 42 32.44 -10.89 -8.96
C TYR A 42 31.57 -9.65 -8.76
N LYS A 43 32.22 -8.47 -8.65
CA LYS A 43 31.54 -7.17 -8.46
C LYS A 43 32.15 -6.09 -9.36
N GLY A 44 32.64 -6.47 -10.57
CA GLY A 44 33.47 -5.62 -11.43
C GLY A 44 34.96 -5.69 -11.11
N GLU A 45 35.33 -6.45 -10.10
CA GLU A 45 36.70 -6.77 -9.67
C GLU A 45 36.73 -8.19 -9.08
N GLY A 46 37.91 -8.75 -8.90
CA GLY A 46 38.04 -10.11 -8.35
C GLY A 46 37.93 -11.23 -9.39
N ARG A 47 38.32 -10.97 -10.66
CA ARG A 47 38.26 -11.94 -11.76
C ARG A 47 39.07 -13.20 -11.46
N GLU A 48 40.28 -13.09 -10.95
CA GLU A 48 41.15 -14.21 -10.59
C GLU A 48 40.56 -15.05 -9.45
N GLU A 49 39.97 -14.40 -8.45
CA GLU A 49 39.30 -15.04 -7.33
C GLU A 49 38.07 -15.84 -7.82
N THR A 50 37.27 -15.27 -8.71
CA THR A 50 36.11 -15.88 -9.33
C THR A 50 36.51 -17.14 -10.14
N LEU A 51 37.56 -17.04 -10.97
CA LEU A 51 38.09 -18.17 -11.71
C LEU A 51 38.57 -19.27 -10.77
N SER A 52 39.37 -18.91 -9.74
CA SER A 52 39.88 -19.89 -8.77
C SER A 52 38.74 -20.64 -8.05
N ALA A 53 37.62 -19.96 -7.78
CA ALA A 53 36.48 -20.55 -7.10
C ALA A 53 35.61 -21.46 -7.99
N LEU A 54 35.43 -21.09 -9.27
CA LEU A 54 34.37 -21.67 -10.11
C LEU A 54 34.88 -22.40 -11.37
N GLU A 55 36.16 -22.26 -11.76
CA GLU A 55 36.72 -22.84 -13.03
C GLU A 55 36.52 -24.32 -13.13
N LYS A 56 36.52 -25.08 -12.03
CA LYS A 56 36.30 -26.53 -12.04
C LYS A 56 34.85 -26.91 -12.32
N GLU A 57 33.92 -26.00 -12.07
CA GLU A 57 32.49 -26.21 -12.25
C GLU A 57 32.01 -25.80 -13.64
N TYR A 58 32.50 -24.63 -14.16
CA TYR A 58 31.98 -24.04 -15.40
C TYR A 58 33.04 -23.85 -16.51
N GLY A 59 34.33 -23.96 -16.20
CA GLY A 59 35.42 -23.67 -17.16
C GLY A 59 35.76 -22.19 -17.28
N ALA A 60 37.04 -21.94 -17.62
CA ALA A 60 37.58 -20.55 -17.62
C ALA A 60 37.00 -19.67 -18.74
N GLU A 61 36.71 -20.23 -19.90
CA GLU A 61 36.20 -19.52 -21.07
C GLU A 61 34.79 -18.96 -20.78
N GLU A 62 33.86 -19.82 -20.35
CA GLU A 62 32.49 -19.45 -19.98
C GLU A 62 32.46 -18.40 -18.85
N LEU A 63 33.26 -18.58 -17.79
CA LEU A 63 33.36 -17.63 -16.71
C LEU A 63 33.87 -16.24 -17.15
N ASN A 64 34.85 -16.21 -18.08
CA ASN A 64 35.33 -14.94 -18.62
C ASN A 64 34.27 -14.23 -19.46
N GLU A 65 33.53 -14.96 -20.30
CA GLU A 65 32.42 -14.41 -21.09
C GLU A 65 31.35 -13.79 -20.17
N VAL A 66 30.93 -14.52 -19.16
CA VAL A 66 29.94 -14.00 -18.17
C VAL A 66 30.47 -12.75 -17.44
N MET A 67 31.75 -12.73 -17.04
CA MET A 67 32.31 -11.55 -16.37
C MET A 67 32.44 -10.36 -17.33
N ASP A 68 32.68 -10.59 -18.62
CA ASP A 68 32.69 -9.53 -19.64
C ASP A 68 31.28 -8.93 -19.83
N ASP A 69 30.23 -9.76 -19.89
CA ASP A 69 28.83 -9.31 -19.94
C ASP A 69 28.45 -8.52 -18.70
N LEU A 70 28.85 -8.99 -17.51
CA LEU A 70 28.62 -8.26 -16.27
C LEU A 70 29.34 -6.88 -16.24
N ASP A 71 30.55 -6.81 -16.79
CA ASP A 71 31.28 -5.54 -16.95
C ASP A 71 30.54 -4.54 -17.85
N GLU A 72 29.82 -5.04 -18.88
CA GLU A 72 28.97 -4.21 -19.72
C GLU A 72 27.78 -3.65 -18.94
N LEU A 73 27.10 -4.49 -18.15
CA LEU A 73 25.99 -4.04 -17.28
C LEU A 73 26.46 -3.05 -16.22
N ILE A 74 27.65 -3.25 -15.65
CA ILE A 74 28.24 -2.31 -14.67
C ILE A 74 28.58 -0.97 -15.33
N ARG A 75 29.18 -0.97 -16.53
CA ARG A 75 29.44 0.25 -17.31
C ARG A 75 28.17 1.00 -17.69
N ALA A 76 27.10 0.26 -17.98
CA ALA A 76 25.77 0.82 -18.27
C ALA A 76 25.03 1.32 -17.01
N GLN A 77 25.61 1.16 -15.82
CA GLN A 77 24.98 1.50 -14.54
C GLN A 77 23.63 0.76 -14.30
N SER A 78 23.48 -0.42 -14.87
CA SER A 78 22.34 -1.30 -14.68
C SER A 78 22.61 -2.41 -13.65
N LEU A 79 23.86 -2.55 -13.25
CA LEU A 79 24.33 -3.47 -12.20
C LEU A 79 25.39 -2.76 -11.35
N TYR A 80 25.36 -2.93 -10.03
CA TYR A 80 26.21 -2.19 -9.08
C TYR A 80 26.23 -0.69 -9.33
N ALA A 81 25.10 -0.12 -9.72
CA ALA A 81 24.94 1.29 -10.02
C ALA A 81 25.35 2.17 -8.83
N PRO A 82 26.01 3.30 -9.05
CA PRO A 82 26.26 4.27 -8.00
C PRO A 82 24.95 4.89 -7.53
N MET A 83 24.89 5.33 -6.28
CA MET A 83 23.76 6.11 -5.81
C MET A 83 23.72 7.47 -6.53
N ASP A 84 22.54 7.89 -6.98
CA ASP A 84 22.35 9.21 -7.57
C ASP A 84 22.72 10.30 -6.55
N LYS A 85 23.68 11.18 -6.89
CA LYS A 85 24.13 12.28 -6.03
C LYS A 85 23.04 13.34 -5.77
N ASN A 86 21.99 13.37 -6.62
CA ASN A 86 20.84 14.26 -6.42
C ASN A 86 19.89 13.75 -5.32
N TYR A 87 20.21 12.66 -4.69
CA TYR A 87 19.45 12.02 -3.63
C TYR A 87 19.21 12.98 -2.44
N GLU A 88 20.23 13.75 -2.07
CA GLU A 88 20.15 14.72 -0.97
C GLU A 88 19.27 15.94 -1.32
N MET A 89 19.22 16.35 -2.61
CA MET A 89 18.39 17.47 -3.05
C MET A 89 16.90 17.14 -3.14
N ALA A 90 16.53 15.86 -3.15
CA ALA A 90 15.12 15.42 -3.10
C ALA A 90 14.52 15.51 -1.70
N ILE A 91 15.33 15.85 -0.67
CA ILE A 91 14.86 16.02 0.69
C ILE A 91 14.52 17.50 0.90
N GLU A 92 13.25 17.84 0.81
CA GLU A 92 12.79 19.17 1.20
C GLU A 92 12.87 19.31 2.73
N ASP A 93 13.46 20.39 3.22
CA ASP A 93 13.62 20.69 4.66
C ASP A 93 12.29 20.87 5.39
N LYS A 94 11.22 21.18 4.64
CA LYS A 94 9.87 21.33 5.18
C LYS A 94 8.94 20.25 4.62
N PRO A 95 8.15 19.60 5.47
CA PRO A 95 7.18 18.61 5.01
C PRO A 95 6.15 19.29 4.09
N ILE A 96 5.99 18.73 2.88
CA ILE A 96 4.91 19.09 1.96
C ILE A 96 3.88 18.00 2.01
N VAL A 97 2.72 18.31 2.55
CA VAL A 97 1.62 17.35 2.68
C VAL A 97 1.03 17.05 1.31
N LYS A 98 1.18 15.80 0.88
CA LYS A 98 0.61 15.28 -0.36
C LYS A 98 -0.79 14.70 -0.14
N ALA A 99 -0.95 13.96 0.94
CA ALA A 99 -2.16 13.19 1.21
C ALA A 99 -2.62 13.37 2.67
N LEU A 100 -3.92 13.46 2.85
CA LEU A 100 -4.56 13.58 4.15
C LEU A 100 -5.65 12.53 4.31
N CYS A 101 -5.48 11.66 5.29
CA CYS A 101 -6.51 10.73 5.72
C CYS A 101 -7.41 11.42 6.76
N ILE A 102 -8.70 11.51 6.51
CA ILE A 102 -9.65 12.05 7.49
C ILE A 102 -10.49 10.92 8.07
N ASN A 103 -10.30 10.68 9.37
CA ASN A 103 -11.12 9.73 10.13
C ASN A 103 -12.47 10.37 10.42
N ILE A 104 -13.36 10.31 9.42
CA ILE A 104 -14.64 11.01 9.47
C ILE A 104 -15.62 10.43 10.50
N ALA A 105 -15.34 9.18 10.94
CA ALA A 105 -16.10 8.50 11.99
C ALA A 105 -15.15 7.69 12.89
N HIS A 106 -15.16 7.94 14.17
CA HIS A 106 -14.62 7.06 15.21
C HIS A 106 -15.75 6.16 15.75
N ASP A 107 -16.43 5.50 14.84
CA ASP A 107 -17.42 4.46 15.10
C ASP A 107 -17.53 3.53 13.89
N CYS A 108 -17.96 2.29 14.11
CA CYS A 108 -18.12 1.30 13.07
C CYS A 108 -19.32 0.39 13.36
N ASN A 109 -20.01 -0.04 12.32
CA ASN A 109 -21.11 -1.00 12.36
C ASN A 109 -20.63 -2.47 12.25
N LEU A 110 -19.31 -2.71 12.20
CA LEU A 110 -18.70 -4.04 12.30
C LEU A 110 -17.84 -4.16 13.57
N ARG A 111 -17.47 -5.43 13.89
CA ARG A 111 -16.61 -5.78 15.04
C ARG A 111 -15.49 -6.71 14.59
N CYS A 112 -14.76 -6.29 13.53
CA CYS A 112 -13.66 -7.09 12.98
C CYS A 112 -12.63 -7.43 14.06
N LYS A 113 -12.24 -8.71 14.15
CA LYS A 113 -11.33 -9.21 15.20
C LYS A 113 -9.92 -8.60 15.08
N TYR A 114 -9.45 -8.42 13.86
CA TYR A 114 -8.11 -7.87 13.56
C TYR A 114 -8.09 -6.33 13.42
N CYS A 115 -9.17 -5.64 13.79
CA CYS A 115 -9.29 -4.21 13.53
C CYS A 115 -8.26 -3.38 14.32
N PHE A 116 -7.26 -2.84 13.65
CA PHE A 116 -6.25 -1.95 14.25
C PHE A 116 -6.87 -0.67 14.84
N ALA A 117 -8.05 -0.28 14.37
CA ALA A 117 -8.81 0.86 14.86
C ALA A 117 -9.64 0.54 16.14
N GLY A 118 -9.39 -0.60 16.81
CA GLY A 118 -10.13 -0.97 18.02
C GLY A 118 -11.64 -0.97 17.80
N GLN A 119 -12.10 -1.69 16.77
CA GLN A 119 -13.50 -1.74 16.35
C GLN A 119 -14.09 -0.37 15.95
N GLY A 120 -13.23 0.49 15.41
CA GLY A 120 -13.58 1.81 14.88
C GLY A 120 -13.43 2.97 15.86
N GLY A 121 -13.21 2.71 17.15
CA GLY A 121 -13.08 3.77 18.17
C GLY A 121 -11.66 4.24 18.44
N TYR A 122 -10.64 3.55 17.93
CA TYR A 122 -9.22 3.88 18.12
C TYR A 122 -8.79 3.99 19.60
N GLY A 123 -9.43 3.24 20.48
CA GLY A 123 -9.20 3.34 21.93
C GLY A 123 -9.70 4.66 22.55
N GLN A 124 -10.47 5.45 21.82
CA GLN A 124 -11.01 6.74 22.23
C GLN A 124 -12.55 6.71 22.30
N TRP A 125 -13.15 7.83 22.64
CA TRP A 125 -14.59 7.99 22.61
C TRP A 125 -15.13 7.87 21.17
N ARG A 126 -16.24 7.16 21.00
CA ARG A 126 -16.94 7.10 19.72
C ARG A 126 -17.52 8.47 19.40
N MET A 127 -17.17 9.00 18.24
CA MET A 127 -17.63 10.30 17.76
C MET A 127 -17.63 10.35 16.24
N LEU A 128 -18.47 11.23 15.71
CA LEU A 128 -18.48 11.56 14.29
C LEU A 128 -17.82 12.93 14.10
N MET A 129 -17.02 13.08 13.05
CA MET A 129 -16.39 14.36 12.71
C MET A 129 -17.46 15.38 12.34
N SER A 130 -17.36 16.60 12.86
CA SER A 130 -18.19 17.71 12.40
C SER A 130 -17.72 18.22 11.04
N PHE A 131 -18.61 18.86 10.28
CA PHE A 131 -18.21 19.48 9.02
C PHE A 131 -17.17 20.60 9.23
N ASP A 132 -17.20 21.31 10.34
CA ASP A 132 -16.19 22.35 10.62
C ASP A 132 -14.78 21.77 10.74
N VAL A 133 -14.61 20.64 11.41
CA VAL A 133 -13.32 19.91 11.47
C VAL A 133 -12.91 19.41 10.08
N ALA A 134 -13.82 18.80 9.33
CA ALA A 134 -13.54 18.31 7.98
C ALA A 134 -13.12 19.45 7.03
N ARG A 135 -13.82 20.59 7.10
CA ARG A 135 -13.49 21.80 6.35
C ARG A 135 -12.10 22.31 6.70
N ARG A 136 -11.77 22.40 8.00
CA ARG A 136 -10.44 22.81 8.46
C ARG A 136 -9.35 21.83 8.01
N ALA A 137 -9.64 20.54 7.95
CA ALA A 137 -8.70 19.55 7.44
C ALA A 137 -8.39 19.77 5.95
N VAL A 138 -9.41 20.11 5.13
CA VAL A 138 -9.20 20.47 3.72
C VAL A 138 -8.38 21.76 3.59
N ASP A 139 -8.70 22.79 4.37
CA ASP A 139 -7.94 24.05 4.38
C ASP A 139 -6.47 23.80 4.79
N PHE A 140 -6.25 22.93 5.77
CA PHE A 140 -4.93 22.52 6.21
C PHE A 140 -4.14 21.81 5.10
N LEU A 141 -4.74 20.84 4.39
CA LEU A 141 -4.12 20.16 3.26
C LEU A 141 -3.65 21.17 2.21
N ILE A 142 -4.51 22.09 1.80
CA ILE A 142 -4.20 23.10 0.80
C ILE A 142 -3.06 24.02 1.27
N ALA A 143 -3.12 24.49 2.51
CA ALA A 143 -2.10 25.38 3.07
C ALA A 143 -0.71 24.72 3.19
N HIS A 144 -0.66 23.40 3.42
CA HIS A 144 0.58 22.66 3.62
C HIS A 144 1.03 21.83 2.38
N SER A 145 0.29 21.88 1.27
CA SER A 145 0.67 21.18 0.04
C SER A 145 1.71 21.93 -0.83
N GLY A 146 2.10 23.14 -0.43
CA GLY A 146 3.10 23.93 -1.14
C GLY A 146 2.77 24.09 -2.63
N HIS A 147 3.75 23.82 -3.45
CA HIS A 147 3.64 23.92 -4.91
C HIS A 147 2.95 22.72 -5.58
N ARG A 148 2.58 21.68 -4.84
CA ARG A 148 1.91 20.49 -5.42
C ARG A 148 0.54 20.85 -5.96
N GLU A 149 0.33 20.62 -7.24
CA GLU A 149 -0.97 20.72 -7.90
C GLU A 149 -1.90 19.55 -7.51
N HIS A 150 -1.33 18.34 -7.42
CA HIS A 150 -2.05 17.11 -7.13
C HIS A 150 -1.92 16.73 -5.66
N CYS A 151 -3.07 16.65 -4.98
CA CYS A 151 -3.19 16.20 -3.60
C CYS A 151 -4.18 15.04 -3.50
N GLU A 152 -4.21 14.39 -2.33
CA GLU A 152 -5.09 13.25 -2.05
C GLU A 152 -5.84 13.48 -0.73
N LEU A 153 -7.11 13.08 -0.69
CA LEU A 153 -7.94 13.13 0.51
C LEU A 153 -8.68 11.80 0.67
N ASP A 154 -8.36 11.07 1.74
CA ASP A 154 -8.93 9.75 1.99
C ASP A 154 -9.98 9.82 3.08
N PHE A 155 -11.23 9.48 2.76
CA PHE A 155 -12.29 9.25 3.75
C PHE A 155 -12.10 7.89 4.40
N PHE A 156 -11.83 7.91 5.69
CA PHE A 156 -11.49 6.74 6.49
C PHE A 156 -12.12 6.81 7.90
N GLY A 157 -11.64 5.97 8.81
CA GLY A 157 -12.02 5.91 10.21
C GLY A 157 -12.48 4.53 10.63
N GLY A 158 -13.56 4.44 11.38
CA GLY A 158 -14.26 3.18 11.63
C GLY A 158 -15.03 2.77 10.38
N GLU A 159 -16.20 3.41 10.14
CA GLU A 159 -16.94 3.29 8.88
C GLU A 159 -17.37 4.68 8.41
N PRO A 160 -16.78 5.23 7.35
CA PRO A 160 -17.06 6.60 6.91
C PRO A 160 -18.52 6.81 6.47
N LEU A 161 -19.21 5.79 5.97
CA LEU A 161 -20.60 5.92 5.56
C LEU A 161 -21.57 6.12 6.73
N MET A 162 -21.13 5.94 7.98
CA MET A 162 -21.90 6.33 9.16
C MET A 162 -22.04 7.84 9.32
N ASN A 163 -21.12 8.60 8.70
CA ASN A 163 -21.15 10.06 8.70
C ASN A 163 -21.37 10.63 7.28
N TRP A 164 -22.29 10.01 6.56
CA TRP A 164 -22.52 10.27 5.14
C TRP A 164 -22.77 11.73 4.80
N HIS A 165 -23.53 12.43 5.64
CA HIS A 165 -23.83 13.84 5.44
C HIS A 165 -22.55 14.70 5.40
N VAL A 166 -21.60 14.46 6.32
CA VAL A 166 -20.34 15.20 6.36
C VAL A 166 -19.42 14.79 5.21
N VAL A 167 -19.46 13.54 4.75
CA VAL A 167 -18.77 13.13 3.50
C VAL A 167 -19.25 14.00 2.34
N GLN A 168 -20.57 14.13 2.12
CA GLN A 168 -21.14 14.92 1.03
C GLN A 168 -20.77 16.40 1.13
N GLN A 169 -20.86 16.99 2.33
CA GLN A 169 -20.48 18.39 2.56
C GLN A 169 -18.99 18.61 2.26
N THR A 170 -18.13 17.69 2.67
CA THR A 170 -16.69 17.76 2.45
C THR A 170 -16.34 17.65 0.97
N VAL A 171 -16.95 16.71 0.24
CA VAL A 171 -16.79 16.58 -1.22
C VAL A 171 -17.15 17.89 -1.93
N THR A 172 -18.30 18.45 -1.58
CA THR A 172 -18.74 19.74 -2.16
C THR A 172 -17.74 20.86 -1.87
N TYR A 173 -17.24 20.94 -0.64
CA TYR A 173 -16.25 21.91 -0.24
C TYR A 173 -14.91 21.73 -0.97
N VAL A 174 -14.41 20.50 -1.08
CA VAL A 174 -13.19 20.20 -1.85
C VAL A 174 -13.29 20.71 -3.28
N ARG A 175 -14.38 20.40 -3.99
CA ARG A 175 -14.59 20.86 -5.37
C ARG A 175 -14.63 22.39 -5.54
N GLN A 176 -15.08 23.12 -4.51
CA GLN A 176 -15.03 24.58 -4.47
C GLN A 176 -13.59 25.08 -4.24
N GLN A 177 -12.85 24.46 -3.32
CA GLN A 177 -11.49 24.87 -3.00
C GLN A 177 -10.49 24.53 -4.12
N GLU A 178 -10.66 23.42 -4.84
CA GLU A 178 -9.86 23.08 -6.04
C GLU A 178 -9.84 24.24 -7.02
N LYS A 179 -11.02 24.78 -7.35
CA LYS A 179 -11.15 25.90 -8.29
C LYS A 179 -10.51 27.20 -7.79
N LYS A 180 -10.56 27.43 -6.48
CA LYS A 180 -10.03 28.65 -5.85
C LYS A 180 -8.51 28.63 -5.74
N HIS A 181 -7.91 27.47 -5.57
CA HIS A 181 -6.48 27.31 -5.25
C HIS A 181 -5.67 26.63 -6.36
N ASP A 182 -6.29 26.38 -7.52
CA ASP A 182 -5.69 25.67 -8.66
C ASP A 182 -5.05 24.32 -8.24
N LYS A 183 -5.82 23.55 -7.47
CA LYS A 183 -5.44 22.22 -6.97
C LYS A 183 -6.34 21.17 -7.60
N LYS A 184 -5.82 19.94 -7.68
CA LYS A 184 -6.55 18.73 -8.06
C LYS A 184 -6.47 17.76 -6.89
N ILE A 185 -7.59 17.55 -6.22
CA ILE A 185 -7.65 16.69 -5.03
C ILE A 185 -8.36 15.39 -5.38
N LYS A 186 -7.57 14.33 -5.58
CA LYS A 186 -8.12 12.98 -5.74
C LYS A 186 -8.71 12.54 -4.40
N MET A 187 -9.97 12.12 -4.43
CA MET A 187 -10.64 11.63 -3.23
C MET A 187 -10.80 10.11 -3.31
N SER A 188 -10.58 9.44 -2.17
CA SER A 188 -10.89 8.03 -1.99
C SER A 188 -11.77 7.81 -0.76
N LEU A 189 -12.45 6.66 -0.70
CA LEU A 189 -13.25 6.25 0.44
C LEU A 189 -13.10 4.75 0.67
N THR A 190 -12.65 4.39 1.89
CA THR A 190 -12.57 3.00 2.32
C THR A 190 -13.82 2.64 3.11
N THR A 191 -14.56 1.61 2.66
CA THR A 191 -15.79 1.17 3.34
C THR A 191 -15.87 -0.34 3.48
N ASN A 192 -16.52 -0.78 4.55
CA ASN A 192 -16.89 -2.18 4.74
C ASN A 192 -18.10 -2.62 3.88
N GLY A 193 -18.71 -1.72 3.14
CA GLY A 193 -19.80 -2.01 2.23
C GLY A 193 -21.19 -2.24 2.85
N MET A 194 -21.31 -2.36 4.17
CA MET A 194 -22.61 -2.62 4.84
C MET A 194 -23.66 -1.55 4.60
N LEU A 195 -23.23 -0.30 4.49
CA LEU A 195 -24.09 0.88 4.32
C LEU A 195 -24.16 1.38 2.87
N LEU A 196 -23.49 0.72 1.93
CA LEU A 196 -23.62 1.05 0.52
C LEU A 196 -25.04 0.77 0.04
N ASP A 197 -25.62 1.75 -0.65
CA ASP A 197 -26.92 1.68 -1.31
C ASP A 197 -26.84 2.37 -2.67
N LYS A 198 -27.94 2.36 -3.41
CA LYS A 198 -28.02 2.91 -4.78
C LYS A 198 -27.68 4.40 -4.84
N GLU A 199 -28.13 5.16 -3.86
CA GLU A 199 -27.94 6.62 -3.82
C GLU A 199 -26.47 6.95 -3.54
N LYS A 200 -25.85 6.27 -2.58
CA LYS A 200 -24.42 6.45 -2.26
C LYS A 200 -23.53 6.01 -3.40
N VAL A 201 -23.80 4.85 -4.02
CA VAL A 201 -23.03 4.39 -5.19
C VAL A 201 -23.10 5.43 -6.32
N LYS A 202 -24.30 5.92 -6.64
CA LYS A 202 -24.45 6.96 -7.66
C LYS A 202 -23.68 8.22 -7.30
N TYR A 203 -23.80 8.72 -6.08
CA TYR A 203 -23.10 9.93 -5.62
C TYR A 203 -21.59 9.79 -5.71
N LEU A 204 -21.04 8.67 -5.22
CA LEU A 204 -19.59 8.40 -5.21
C LEU A 204 -19.05 8.30 -6.65
N THR A 205 -19.83 7.69 -7.55
CA THR A 205 -19.50 7.60 -8.99
C THR A 205 -19.53 8.97 -9.67
N ASP A 206 -20.62 9.72 -9.50
CA ASP A 206 -20.80 11.04 -10.12
C ASP A 206 -19.73 12.06 -9.64
N ASN A 207 -19.17 11.87 -8.46
CA ASN A 207 -18.13 12.74 -7.89
C ASN A 207 -16.70 12.20 -8.07
N HIS A 208 -16.50 11.12 -8.85
CA HIS A 208 -15.19 10.54 -9.15
C HIS A 208 -14.41 10.16 -7.88
N ILE A 209 -15.08 9.55 -6.90
CA ILE A 209 -14.44 9.11 -5.66
C ILE A 209 -13.99 7.65 -5.85
N SER A 210 -12.68 7.40 -5.74
CA SER A 210 -12.10 6.05 -5.79
C SER A 210 -12.55 5.23 -4.58
N LEU A 211 -12.85 3.95 -4.75
CA LEU A 211 -13.36 3.11 -3.66
C LEU A 211 -12.39 1.98 -3.29
N ILE A 212 -12.17 1.84 -2.00
CA ILE A 212 -11.55 0.66 -1.40
C ILE A 212 -12.66 -0.10 -0.66
N LEU A 213 -13.00 -1.27 -1.20
CA LEU A 213 -14.13 -2.08 -0.74
C LEU A 213 -13.62 -3.26 0.06
N SER A 214 -13.98 -3.35 1.34
CA SER A 214 -13.43 -4.37 2.23
C SER A 214 -14.19 -5.69 2.13
N LEU A 215 -13.48 -6.77 1.72
CA LEU A 215 -14.00 -8.15 1.68
C LEU A 215 -12.83 -9.13 1.83
N ASP A 216 -12.93 -10.13 2.71
CA ASP A 216 -11.82 -11.03 3.01
C ASP A 216 -11.86 -12.36 2.21
N GLY A 217 -12.59 -12.41 1.08
CA GLY A 217 -12.72 -13.61 0.25
C GLY A 217 -13.88 -14.50 0.70
N ARG A 218 -13.62 -15.80 0.88
CA ARG A 218 -14.64 -16.82 1.21
C ARG A 218 -15.51 -16.42 2.39
N LYS A 219 -16.79 -16.75 2.30
CA LYS A 219 -17.82 -16.39 3.29
C LYS A 219 -17.46 -16.78 4.72
N GLU A 220 -17.00 -18.00 4.93
CA GLU A 220 -16.67 -18.51 6.26
C GLU A 220 -15.53 -17.72 6.91
N MET A 221 -14.51 -17.36 6.12
CA MET A 221 -13.39 -16.55 6.58
C MET A 221 -13.84 -15.13 6.87
N HIS A 222 -14.57 -14.51 5.94
CA HIS A 222 -15.09 -13.17 6.12
C HIS A 222 -15.97 -13.08 7.39
N ASP A 223 -16.97 -13.92 7.52
CA ASP A 223 -17.91 -13.87 8.65
C ASP A 223 -17.23 -14.19 9.99
N SER A 224 -16.19 -15.04 9.99
CA SER A 224 -15.43 -15.34 11.19
C SER A 224 -14.60 -14.15 11.69
N MET A 225 -14.09 -13.32 10.78
CA MET A 225 -13.17 -12.23 11.08
C MET A 225 -13.83 -10.85 11.10
N ARG A 226 -14.95 -10.68 10.39
CA ARG A 226 -15.68 -9.39 10.23
C ARG A 226 -17.15 -9.47 10.64
N PRO A 227 -17.46 -9.94 11.86
CA PRO A 227 -18.83 -9.99 12.33
C PRO A 227 -19.43 -8.59 12.50
N GLY A 228 -20.76 -8.53 12.47
CA GLY A 228 -21.53 -7.35 12.85
C GLY A 228 -21.50 -7.08 14.36
N VAL A 229 -22.20 -6.03 14.77
CA VAL A 229 -22.23 -5.59 16.18
C VAL A 229 -22.79 -6.67 17.11
N ASN A 230 -23.75 -7.45 16.64
CA ASN A 230 -24.38 -8.53 17.40
C ASN A 230 -23.76 -9.91 17.10
N ASN A 231 -22.53 -9.93 16.56
CA ASN A 231 -21.80 -11.13 16.15
C ASN A 231 -22.48 -11.94 15.02
N GLU A 232 -23.32 -11.30 14.21
CA GLU A 232 -23.94 -11.89 13.02
C GLU A 232 -22.96 -11.88 11.83
N GLY A 233 -23.13 -12.82 10.88
CA GLY A 233 -22.42 -12.82 9.60
C GLY A 233 -22.79 -11.61 8.75
N THR A 234 -21.83 -11.04 8.03
CA THR A 234 -22.00 -9.80 7.26
C THR A 234 -21.77 -9.99 5.77
N TYR A 235 -21.20 -11.14 5.37
CA TYR A 235 -20.79 -11.45 4.01
C TYR A 235 -21.91 -11.26 2.98
N ASP A 236 -23.06 -11.90 3.17
CA ASP A 236 -24.12 -11.90 2.16
C ASP A 236 -24.64 -10.51 1.84
N ARG A 237 -24.74 -9.66 2.86
CA ARG A 237 -25.16 -8.26 2.69
C ARG A 237 -24.07 -7.43 2.00
N ILE A 238 -22.84 -7.57 2.44
CA ILE A 238 -21.70 -6.86 1.85
C ILE A 238 -21.53 -7.29 0.39
N MET A 239 -21.48 -8.59 0.11
CA MET A 239 -21.35 -9.13 -1.24
C MET A 239 -22.39 -8.53 -2.20
N LYS A 240 -23.66 -8.54 -1.82
CA LYS A 240 -24.75 -7.96 -2.61
C LYS A 240 -24.51 -6.47 -2.91
N ASN A 241 -24.08 -5.70 -1.91
CA ASN A 241 -23.86 -4.28 -2.04
C ASN A 241 -22.64 -3.98 -2.93
N LEU A 242 -21.54 -4.74 -2.77
CA LEU A 242 -20.33 -4.61 -3.56
C LEU A 242 -20.58 -4.96 -5.03
N GLN A 243 -21.27 -6.07 -5.32
CA GLN A 243 -21.64 -6.45 -6.68
C GLN A 243 -22.50 -5.38 -7.36
N TYR A 244 -23.47 -4.82 -6.63
CA TYR A 244 -24.25 -3.68 -7.14
C TYR A 244 -23.35 -2.47 -7.41
N CYS A 245 -22.46 -2.13 -6.47
CA CYS A 245 -21.55 -1.01 -6.59
C CYS A 245 -20.68 -1.13 -7.85
N ILE A 246 -19.97 -2.23 -8.02
CA ILE A 246 -19.06 -2.45 -9.14
C ILE A 246 -19.77 -2.38 -10.48
N LYS A 247 -20.94 -3.01 -10.58
CA LYS A 247 -21.76 -2.97 -11.80
C LYS A 247 -22.16 -1.55 -12.21
N HIS A 248 -22.21 -0.59 -11.28
CA HIS A 248 -22.69 0.77 -11.52
C HIS A 248 -21.62 1.84 -11.37
N ARG A 249 -20.33 1.45 -11.33
CA ARG A 249 -19.19 2.38 -11.22
C ARG A 249 -18.86 3.10 -12.53
N ASN A 250 -19.38 2.64 -13.68
CA ASN A 250 -19.15 3.26 -15.00
C ASN A 250 -17.66 3.50 -15.34
N GLY A 251 -16.77 2.56 -14.94
CA GLY A 251 -15.33 2.67 -15.14
C GLY A 251 -14.57 3.46 -14.07
N GLU A 252 -15.25 4.02 -13.08
CA GLU A 252 -14.59 4.69 -11.96
C GLU A 252 -13.75 3.71 -11.11
N GLU A 253 -12.64 4.22 -10.63
CA GLU A 253 -11.60 3.47 -9.94
C GLU A 253 -12.09 2.81 -8.64
N TYR A 254 -11.81 1.54 -8.48
CA TYR A 254 -12.04 0.78 -7.24
C TYR A 254 -11.09 -0.40 -7.15
N TYR A 255 -10.93 -0.94 -5.95
CA TYR A 255 -10.48 -2.32 -5.75
C TYR A 255 -11.11 -2.92 -4.48
N VAL A 256 -11.21 -4.26 -4.49
CA VAL A 256 -11.66 -5.02 -3.32
C VAL A 256 -10.45 -5.41 -2.51
N ARG A 257 -10.44 -5.09 -1.23
CA ARG A 257 -9.32 -5.33 -0.32
C ARG A 257 -9.71 -6.28 0.78
N GLY A 258 -9.03 -7.42 0.81
CA GLY A 258 -9.10 -8.40 1.88
C GLY A 258 -7.90 -8.35 2.82
N THR A 259 -8.06 -9.00 3.95
CA THR A 259 -6.98 -9.20 4.92
C THR A 259 -6.86 -10.70 5.19
N PHE A 260 -5.67 -11.26 4.94
CA PHE A 260 -5.41 -12.63 5.34
C PHE A 260 -4.73 -12.69 6.71
N THR A 261 -5.01 -13.74 7.42
CA THR A 261 -4.54 -14.00 8.78
C THR A 261 -3.90 -15.37 8.87
N ARG A 262 -3.40 -15.75 10.02
CA ARG A 262 -2.94 -17.12 10.26
C ARG A 262 -4.01 -18.19 9.98
N GLN A 263 -5.30 -17.82 10.04
CA GLN A 263 -6.41 -18.76 9.84
C GLN A 263 -6.70 -19.04 8.36
N ASN A 264 -6.22 -18.18 7.43
CA ASN A 264 -6.40 -18.32 5.97
C ASN A 264 -5.11 -18.03 5.21
N LEU A 265 -4.04 -18.73 5.57
CA LEU A 265 -2.75 -18.64 4.84
C LEU A 265 -2.84 -19.18 3.40
N ASP A 266 -3.96 -19.83 3.02
CA ASP A 266 -4.32 -20.24 1.67
C ASP A 266 -5.07 -19.12 0.91
N PHE A 267 -4.62 -17.88 1.06
CA PHE A 267 -5.31 -16.67 0.59
C PHE A 267 -5.44 -16.57 -0.94
N THR A 268 -4.71 -17.36 -1.73
CA THR A 268 -4.98 -17.49 -3.18
C THR A 268 -6.41 -17.94 -3.43
N THR A 269 -6.94 -18.85 -2.60
CA THR A 269 -8.33 -19.31 -2.71
C THR A 269 -9.33 -18.20 -2.42
N ASP A 270 -8.99 -17.28 -1.51
CA ASP A 270 -9.81 -16.09 -1.23
C ASP A 270 -9.79 -15.10 -2.39
N VAL A 271 -8.63 -14.93 -3.05
CA VAL A 271 -8.51 -14.15 -4.29
C VAL A 271 -9.33 -14.78 -5.42
N GLU A 272 -9.24 -16.09 -5.62
CA GLU A 272 -10.04 -16.82 -6.60
C GLU A 272 -11.55 -16.65 -6.35
N ASP A 273 -11.98 -16.72 -5.09
CA ASP A 273 -13.38 -16.51 -4.70
C ASP A 273 -13.86 -15.12 -5.09
N MET A 274 -13.08 -14.07 -4.80
CA MET A 274 -13.40 -12.71 -5.21
C MET A 274 -13.53 -12.58 -6.73
N LEU A 275 -12.60 -13.16 -7.50
CA LEU A 275 -12.64 -13.14 -8.96
C LEU A 275 -13.86 -13.85 -9.51
N ASN A 276 -14.23 -15.01 -8.95
CA ASN A 276 -15.43 -15.79 -9.33
C ASN A 276 -16.73 -15.03 -9.04
N HIS A 277 -16.70 -14.09 -8.08
CA HIS A 277 -17.82 -13.20 -7.78
C HIS A 277 -17.84 -11.91 -8.61
N GLY A 278 -16.90 -11.79 -9.57
CA GLY A 278 -16.87 -10.68 -10.54
C GLY A 278 -16.10 -9.45 -10.06
N PHE A 279 -15.09 -9.62 -9.21
CA PHE A 279 -14.23 -8.55 -8.73
C PHE A 279 -12.83 -8.61 -9.39
N PRO A 280 -12.62 -8.04 -10.58
CA PRO A 280 -11.36 -8.17 -11.31
C PRO A 280 -10.22 -7.29 -10.76
N ALA A 281 -10.46 -6.45 -9.77
CA ALA A 281 -9.45 -5.62 -9.13
C ALA A 281 -9.43 -5.91 -7.63
N VAL A 282 -8.37 -6.60 -7.17
CA VAL A 282 -8.26 -7.13 -5.80
C VAL A 282 -6.92 -6.81 -5.15
N SER A 283 -6.94 -6.77 -3.83
CA SER A 283 -5.76 -6.73 -2.96
C SER A 283 -5.99 -7.67 -1.79
N MET A 284 -4.94 -8.35 -1.33
CA MET A 284 -4.99 -9.22 -0.16
C MET A 284 -3.78 -8.92 0.73
N GLU A 285 -4.03 -8.28 1.88
CA GLU A 285 -3.00 -7.77 2.76
C GLU A 285 -2.75 -8.72 3.94
N PRO A 286 -1.50 -8.92 4.38
CA PRO A 286 -1.26 -9.61 5.64
C PRO A 286 -1.82 -8.81 6.82
N VAL A 287 -2.38 -9.51 7.81
CA VAL A 287 -2.83 -8.87 9.04
C VAL A 287 -1.66 -8.23 9.78
N VAL A 288 -1.88 -7.02 10.28
CA VAL A 288 -0.96 -6.31 11.18
C VAL A 288 -1.67 -6.10 12.50
N GLY A 289 -1.10 -6.58 13.58
CA GLY A 289 -1.74 -6.49 14.89
C GLY A 289 -0.83 -6.95 16.03
N ASP A 290 -1.43 -7.30 17.16
CA ASP A 290 -0.75 -7.82 18.33
C ASP A 290 -0.22 -9.23 18.06
N ASP A 291 1.07 -9.45 18.25
CA ASP A 291 1.72 -10.74 18.03
C ASP A 291 1.17 -11.87 18.93
N THR A 292 0.45 -11.53 20.00
CA THR A 292 -0.16 -12.52 20.89
C THR A 292 -1.51 -13.02 20.42
N ALA A 293 -2.15 -12.32 19.47
CA ALA A 293 -3.45 -12.70 18.96
C ALA A 293 -3.40 -14.02 18.16
N ASP A 294 -4.48 -14.79 18.22
CA ASP A 294 -4.60 -16.11 17.59
C ASP A 294 -4.64 -16.03 16.05
N TYR A 295 -5.04 -14.89 15.52
CA TYR A 295 -5.08 -14.60 14.08
C TYR A 295 -3.75 -14.06 13.53
N SER A 296 -2.80 -13.68 14.39
CA SER A 296 -1.53 -13.07 13.97
C SER A 296 -0.60 -14.06 13.29
N ILE A 297 -0.02 -13.64 12.16
CA ILE A 297 0.97 -14.42 11.42
C ILE A 297 2.25 -14.49 12.25
N LYS A 298 2.78 -15.68 12.45
CA LYS A 298 4.00 -15.95 13.19
C LYS A 298 5.18 -16.15 12.25
N GLU A 299 6.39 -16.02 12.77
CA GLU A 299 7.61 -16.33 12.01
C GLU A 299 7.59 -17.75 11.42
N SER A 300 7.06 -18.72 12.18
CA SER A 300 6.88 -20.10 11.71
C SER A 300 5.92 -20.25 10.52
N ASP A 301 5.07 -19.28 10.25
CA ASP A 301 4.11 -19.30 9.15
C ASP A 301 4.71 -18.72 7.87
N LEU A 302 5.83 -17.98 7.94
CA LEU A 302 6.44 -17.29 6.81
C LEU A 302 6.81 -18.19 5.62
N PRO A 303 7.32 -19.42 5.80
CA PRO A 303 7.53 -20.32 4.67
C PRO A 303 6.24 -20.57 3.89
N ARG A 304 5.13 -20.86 4.58
CA ARG A 304 3.83 -21.10 3.96
C ARG A 304 3.28 -19.82 3.26
N VAL A 305 3.49 -18.65 3.86
CA VAL A 305 3.11 -17.38 3.23
C VAL A 305 3.86 -17.17 1.91
N LYS A 306 5.17 -17.49 1.87
CA LYS A 306 5.97 -17.40 0.66
C LYS A 306 5.47 -18.37 -0.42
N ASP A 307 5.26 -19.64 -0.06
CA ASP A 307 4.71 -20.65 -0.96
C ASP A 307 3.36 -20.24 -1.54
N GLU A 308 2.52 -19.57 -0.74
CA GLU A 308 1.22 -19.11 -1.18
C GLU A 308 1.31 -17.91 -2.14
N TYR A 309 2.26 -16.99 -1.92
CA TYR A 309 2.55 -15.94 -2.91
C TYR A 309 3.08 -16.52 -4.24
N ASP A 310 3.88 -17.58 -4.19
CA ASP A 310 4.34 -18.28 -5.40
C ASP A 310 3.18 -18.92 -6.16
N LYS A 311 2.26 -19.53 -5.43
CA LYS A 311 1.02 -20.09 -5.99
C LYS A 311 0.16 -18.99 -6.61
N LEU A 312 0.00 -17.86 -5.92
CA LEU A 312 -0.76 -16.72 -6.44
C LEU A 312 -0.09 -16.12 -7.69
N ALA A 313 1.24 -16.02 -7.73
CA ALA A 313 1.96 -15.53 -8.90
C ALA A 313 1.77 -16.47 -10.12
N LYS A 314 1.86 -17.78 -9.93
CA LYS A 314 1.57 -18.77 -10.97
C LYS A 314 0.11 -18.68 -11.45
N PHE A 315 -0.81 -18.49 -10.54
CA PHE A 315 -2.23 -18.28 -10.86
C PHE A 315 -2.44 -16.99 -11.66
N PHE A 316 -1.77 -15.90 -11.27
CA PHE A 316 -1.82 -14.60 -11.97
C PHE A 316 -1.33 -14.75 -13.42
N ILE A 317 -0.15 -15.36 -13.64
CA ILE A 317 0.43 -15.59 -14.96
C ILE A 317 -0.51 -16.45 -15.82
N LYS A 318 -1.02 -17.55 -15.26
CA LYS A 318 -1.97 -18.44 -15.96
C LYS A 318 -3.22 -17.70 -16.44
N ARG A 319 -3.77 -16.81 -15.61
CA ARG A 319 -4.95 -15.99 -15.97
C ARG A 319 -4.65 -15.02 -17.11
N GLU A 320 -3.45 -14.43 -17.15
CA GLU A 320 -2.98 -13.60 -18.26
C GLU A 320 -2.89 -14.42 -19.56
N GLU A 321 -2.27 -15.61 -19.51
CA GLU A 321 -2.12 -16.51 -20.67
C GLU A 321 -3.47 -16.99 -21.23
N GLU A 322 -4.46 -17.20 -20.35
CA GLU A 322 -5.83 -17.60 -20.73
C GLU A 322 -6.68 -16.43 -21.26
N GLY A 323 -6.13 -15.19 -21.33
CA GLY A 323 -6.84 -14.00 -21.79
C GLY A 323 -7.91 -13.51 -20.81
N ASN A 324 -7.79 -13.87 -19.54
CA ASN A 324 -8.70 -13.46 -18.47
C ASN A 324 -7.95 -12.79 -17.29
N PRO A 325 -7.22 -11.68 -17.56
CA PRO A 325 -6.38 -11.01 -16.58
C PRO A 325 -7.19 -10.40 -15.42
N PHE A 326 -6.49 -10.16 -14.33
CA PHE A 326 -7.04 -9.40 -13.21
C PHE A 326 -5.97 -8.48 -12.61
N PHE A 327 -6.41 -7.43 -11.96
CA PHE A 327 -5.51 -6.52 -11.26
C PHE A 327 -5.28 -7.04 -9.83
N PHE A 328 -4.01 -7.32 -9.48
CA PHE A 328 -3.61 -7.61 -8.12
C PHE A 328 -2.65 -6.52 -7.61
N PHE A 329 -3.04 -5.81 -6.58
CA PHE A 329 -2.37 -4.60 -6.12
C PHE A 329 -0.86 -4.77 -5.89
N HIS A 330 -0.44 -5.86 -5.22
CA HIS A 330 0.97 -6.12 -4.91
C HIS A 330 1.82 -6.46 -6.13
N PHE A 331 1.23 -6.96 -7.22
CA PHE A 331 1.96 -7.32 -8.44
C PHE A 331 2.01 -6.17 -9.45
N ASN A 332 1.27 -5.09 -9.19
CA ASN A 332 1.23 -3.93 -10.06
C ASN A 332 2.38 -2.96 -9.72
N MET A 333 3.61 -3.37 -10.08
CA MET A 333 4.82 -2.57 -9.90
C MET A 333 5.32 -2.04 -11.24
N ASP A 334 5.62 -0.74 -11.31
CA ASP A 334 6.26 -0.13 -12.47
C ASP A 334 7.79 -0.31 -12.36
N LEU A 335 8.31 -1.34 -13.01
CA LEU A 335 9.75 -1.64 -13.04
C LEU A 335 10.55 -0.72 -13.97
N TRP A 336 9.88 0.04 -14.86
CA TRP A 336 10.53 0.89 -15.85
C TRP A 336 10.96 2.26 -15.31
N ARG A 337 10.36 2.72 -14.22
CA ARG A 337 10.64 4.04 -13.64
C ARG A 337 11.79 4.05 -12.64
N GLY A 338 12.42 2.88 -12.43
CA GLY A 338 13.45 2.73 -11.40
C GLY A 338 12.91 2.87 -9.98
N PRO A 339 13.79 3.01 -8.98
CA PRO A 339 13.39 3.08 -7.57
C PRO A 339 12.72 4.41 -7.24
N CYS A 340 11.70 4.35 -6.39
CA CYS A 340 11.12 5.56 -5.82
C CYS A 340 12.06 6.15 -4.76
N LEU A 341 12.88 7.12 -5.14
CA LEU A 341 13.85 7.76 -4.25
C LEU A 341 13.22 8.33 -2.97
N PRO A 342 12.09 9.07 -3.01
CA PRO A 342 11.43 9.55 -1.80
C PRO A 342 11.05 8.42 -0.83
N LYS A 343 10.57 7.28 -1.34
CA LYS A 343 10.23 6.12 -0.49
C LYS A 343 11.44 5.49 0.18
N ARG A 344 12.60 5.51 -0.46
CA ARG A 344 13.85 5.03 0.14
C ARG A 344 14.29 5.88 1.31
N LEU A 345 14.13 7.20 1.18
CA LEU A 345 14.58 8.16 2.19
C LEU A 345 13.60 8.31 3.36
N ARG A 346 12.30 8.31 3.05
CA ARG A 346 11.24 8.69 3.99
C ARG A 346 10.22 7.58 4.22
N GLY A 347 10.46 6.39 3.67
CA GLY A 347 9.53 5.27 3.76
C GLY A 347 8.20 5.60 3.08
N CYS A 348 7.08 5.33 3.77
CA CYS A 348 5.72 5.56 3.26
C CYS A 348 5.27 7.03 3.30
N GLY A 349 6.10 7.97 3.79
CA GLY A 349 5.76 9.38 3.94
C GLY A 349 4.93 9.72 5.18
N ALA A 350 4.65 8.76 6.06
CA ALA A 350 3.92 9.00 7.32
C ALA A 350 4.60 10.09 8.16
N GLY A 351 3.81 11.07 8.61
CA GLY A 351 4.31 12.21 9.39
C GLY A 351 4.97 13.32 8.56
N HIS A 352 5.15 13.10 7.26
CA HIS A 352 5.82 14.05 6.38
C HIS A 352 4.95 14.45 5.16
N GLU A 353 4.66 13.50 4.28
CA GLU A 353 3.82 13.72 3.09
C GLU A 353 2.39 13.23 3.30
N TYR A 354 2.19 12.33 4.25
CA TYR A 354 0.91 11.73 4.61
C TYR A 354 0.63 11.95 6.09
N LEU A 355 -0.56 12.48 6.41
CA LEU A 355 -1.04 12.73 7.76
C LEU A 355 -2.45 12.20 7.95
N ALA A 356 -2.87 12.04 9.21
CA ALA A 356 -4.25 11.68 9.55
C ALA A 356 -4.88 12.73 10.48
N VAL A 357 -6.15 13.09 10.21
CA VAL A 357 -6.95 13.98 11.04
C VAL A 357 -8.13 13.21 11.62
N VAL A 358 -8.37 13.39 12.92
CA VAL A 358 -9.42 12.69 13.65
C VAL A 358 -10.57 13.64 14.03
N PRO A 359 -11.73 13.12 14.52
CA PRO A 359 -12.94 13.92 14.71
C PRO A 359 -12.84 15.13 15.62
N ASN A 360 -11.90 15.16 16.57
CA ASN A 360 -11.64 16.34 17.43
C ASN A 360 -10.65 17.35 16.81
N GLY A 361 -10.16 17.08 15.58
CA GLY A 361 -9.22 17.93 14.86
C GLY A 361 -7.75 17.61 15.09
N ASP A 362 -7.39 16.68 15.97
CA ASP A 362 -6.01 16.30 16.19
C ASP A 362 -5.40 15.67 14.93
N ILE A 363 -4.10 15.94 14.73
CA ILE A 363 -3.30 15.47 13.60
C ILE A 363 -2.33 14.42 14.10
N TYR A 364 -2.28 13.29 13.39
CA TYR A 364 -1.37 12.17 13.64
C TYR A 364 -0.46 11.93 12.42
N PRO A 365 0.71 11.30 12.59
CA PRO A 365 1.60 10.97 11.47
C PRO A 365 0.95 10.06 10.41
N CYS A 366 0.03 9.18 10.84
CA CYS A 366 -0.67 8.23 9.98
C CYS A 366 -1.89 7.69 10.73
N HIS A 367 -2.88 7.16 10.01
CA HIS A 367 -4.07 6.53 10.60
C HIS A 367 -3.74 5.34 11.53
N GLN A 368 -2.61 4.67 11.36
CA GLN A 368 -2.12 3.59 12.23
C GLN A 368 -1.67 4.08 13.63
N PHE A 369 -1.35 5.36 13.76
CA PHE A 369 -0.91 5.95 15.05
C PHE A 369 -2.05 6.62 15.80
N VAL A 370 -3.23 6.68 15.21
CA VAL A 370 -4.39 7.30 15.86
C VAL A 370 -4.71 6.59 17.18
N GLY A 371 -4.94 7.38 18.21
CA GLY A 371 -5.24 6.89 19.56
C GLY A 371 -4.01 6.48 20.39
N ARG A 372 -2.80 6.47 19.81
CA ARG A 372 -1.57 6.19 20.55
C ARG A 372 -1.06 7.44 21.26
N GLU A 373 -0.73 7.30 22.54
CA GLU A 373 -0.19 8.39 23.36
C GLU A 373 1.13 8.89 22.78
N GLY A 374 1.33 10.23 22.80
CA GLY A 374 2.55 10.87 22.30
C GLY A 374 2.62 11.08 20.78
N TYR A 375 1.67 10.56 20.00
CA TYR A 375 1.68 10.70 18.54
C TYR A 375 0.83 11.86 17.98
N VAL A 376 0.22 12.69 18.81
CA VAL A 376 -0.47 13.91 18.36
C VAL A 376 0.56 14.97 17.98
N ILE A 377 0.65 15.28 16.70
CA ILE A 377 1.65 16.20 16.13
C ILE A 377 1.08 17.60 15.84
N GLY A 378 -0.18 17.80 16.06
CA GLY A 378 -0.85 19.10 15.86
C GLY A 378 -2.36 18.99 15.98
N ASN A 379 -3.03 20.08 15.62
CA ASN A 379 -4.48 20.15 15.52
C ASN A 379 -4.86 21.07 14.34
N VAL A 380 -5.94 20.78 13.61
CA VAL A 380 -6.33 21.56 12.41
C VAL A 380 -6.73 23.00 12.72
N PHE A 381 -7.01 23.33 13.98
CA PHE A 381 -7.31 24.70 14.45
C PHE A 381 -6.07 25.45 14.92
N GLU A 382 -5.03 24.74 15.40
CA GLU A 382 -3.84 25.31 16.03
C GLU A 382 -2.60 25.21 15.13
N GLY A 383 -2.64 24.32 14.11
CA GLY A 383 -1.50 23.99 13.27
C GLY A 383 -0.63 22.86 13.82
N LEU A 384 0.49 22.61 13.16
CA LEU A 384 1.47 21.60 13.59
C LEU A 384 2.26 22.13 14.79
N LYS A 385 2.46 21.29 15.79
CA LYS A 385 3.42 21.53 16.86
C LYS A 385 4.82 21.56 16.26
N ASN A 386 5.73 22.39 16.79
CA ASN A 386 7.12 22.45 16.33
C ASN A 386 7.74 21.04 16.40
N MET A 387 7.71 20.34 15.29
CA MET A 387 8.34 19.05 15.16
C MET A 387 9.81 19.27 14.73
N LYS A 388 10.73 19.07 15.65
CA LYS A 388 12.00 18.49 15.27
C LYS A 388 11.67 17.02 14.97
N MET A 389 11.29 16.71 13.72
CA MET A 389 11.18 15.31 13.31
C MET A 389 12.57 14.72 13.41
N THR A 390 12.77 13.87 14.39
CA THR A 390 13.89 12.94 14.42
C THR A 390 13.60 11.89 13.35
N VAL A 391 14.27 12.01 12.23
CA VAL A 391 14.37 10.98 11.20
C VAL A 391 15.17 9.82 11.77
#